data_b363eac5c2a8ae6efa4ad8eac92b0757
#
_entry.id   b363eac5c2a8ae6efa4ad8eac92b0757
#
_cell.length_a   1.000
_cell.length_b   1.000
_cell.length_c   1.000
_cell.angle_alpha   90.00
_cell.angle_beta   90.00
_cell.angle_gamma   90.00
#
_symmetry.space_group_name_H-M   'P 1'
#
loop_
_entity.id
_entity.type
_entity.pdbx_description
1 polymer ?
#
loop_
_entity_poly.entity_id
_entity_poly.type
_entity_poly.pdbx_seq_one_letter_code
_entity_poly.pdbx_strand_id
1 'polypeptide(L)'
;LAAGPERESDAMNLQKTLRYFYYRSVRLHGKPHEVAMGMAIGLAVGMTPTMGVQMPIAIAIAALAGQSKIAAGAGVWITNPVTAPVVYFVTYALGAFILGQPLHPPTGFLHTITHLKTLTWNVFLPLLVGGVISAIPMGITGYWITYQAIVAYRLRIRHRRANRLHRWRWSPQAGWHRVTLSQEQGGREGE
;
A
#
# COMPACT_ATOMS: atom_id res chain seq x y z
N LEU A 1 12.27 -9.82 36.98
CA LEU A 1 11.78 -8.47 36.65
C LEU A 1 10.58 -8.65 35.73
N ALA A 2 9.37 -8.74 36.34
CA ALA A 2 8.12 -8.84 35.61
C ALA A 2 7.82 -7.47 34.94
N ALA A 3 7.56 -7.48 33.65
CA ALA A 3 7.08 -6.32 32.93
C ALA A 3 5.70 -5.94 33.48
N GLY A 4 5.58 -4.73 34.00
CA GLY A 4 4.35 -4.26 34.68
C GLY A 4 3.16 -4.18 33.72
N PRO A 5 1.92 -4.23 34.24
CA PRO A 5 0.67 -4.24 33.47
C PRO A 5 0.46 -3.01 32.56
N GLU A 6 1.22 -1.94 32.76
CA GLU A 6 1.14 -0.72 31.97
C GLU A 6 1.68 -0.89 30.55
N ARG A 7 2.74 -1.70 30.33
CA ARG A 7 3.27 -1.95 28.97
C ARG A 7 2.33 -2.78 28.12
N GLU A 8 1.57 -3.66 28.71
CA GLU A 8 0.59 -4.50 28.00
C GLU A 8 -0.64 -3.69 27.56
N SER A 9 -1.05 -2.73 28.39
CA SER A 9 -2.14 -1.79 28.05
C SER A 9 -1.77 -0.84 26.91
N ASP A 10 -0.53 -0.35 26.90
CA ASP A 10 -0.04 0.55 25.84
C ASP A 10 0.14 -0.16 24.49
N ALA A 11 0.66 -1.38 24.48
CA ALA A 11 0.76 -2.20 23.27
C ALA A 11 -0.63 -2.55 22.71
N MET A 12 -1.59 -2.84 23.59
CA MET A 12 -2.97 -3.16 23.20
C MET A 12 -3.71 -1.91 22.69
N ASN A 13 -3.43 -0.73 23.25
CA ASN A 13 -3.97 0.53 22.77
C ASN A 13 -3.36 0.93 21.42
N LEU A 14 -2.06 0.72 21.23
CA LEU A 14 -1.38 0.99 19.94
C LEU A 14 -1.92 0.10 18.83
N GLN A 15 -2.12 -1.20 19.09
CA GLN A 15 -2.74 -2.12 18.14
C GLN A 15 -4.19 -1.72 17.82
N LYS A 16 -4.97 -1.32 18.81
CA LYS A 16 -6.34 -0.83 18.61
C LYS A 16 -6.36 0.47 17.81
N THR A 17 -5.43 1.38 18.11
CA THR A 17 -5.28 2.65 17.41
C THR A 17 -4.83 2.47 15.97
N LEU A 18 -3.81 1.63 15.73
CA LEU A 18 -3.37 1.25 14.38
C LEU A 18 -4.48 0.56 13.60
N ARG A 19 -5.21 -0.35 14.23
CA ARG A 19 -6.35 -1.04 13.65
C ARG A 19 -7.51 -0.07 13.37
N TYR A 20 -7.75 0.90 14.24
CA TYR A 20 -8.73 1.95 14.05
C TYR A 20 -8.34 2.87 12.88
N PHE A 21 -7.09 3.33 12.81
CA PHE A 21 -6.57 4.10 11.69
C PHE A 21 -6.58 3.29 10.38
N TYR A 22 -6.19 2.01 10.43
CA TYR A 22 -6.27 1.11 9.29
C TYR A 22 -7.72 0.95 8.81
N TYR A 23 -8.66 0.66 9.72
CA TYR A 23 -10.08 0.54 9.35
C TYR A 23 -10.70 1.87 8.93
N ARG A 24 -10.28 2.98 9.51
CA ARG A 24 -10.73 4.31 9.12
C ARG A 24 -10.15 4.73 7.76
N SER A 25 -8.90 4.39 7.48
CA SER A 25 -8.25 4.68 6.20
C SER A 25 -8.74 3.78 5.07
N VAL A 26 -8.96 2.48 5.34
CA VAL A 26 -9.44 1.50 4.35
C VAL A 26 -10.98 1.54 4.20
N ARG A 27 -11.71 1.92 5.25
CA ARG A 27 -13.18 2.09 5.21
C ARG A 27 -13.62 3.43 4.64
N LEU A 28 -12.72 4.39 4.54
CA LEU A 28 -13.06 5.72 4.08
C LEU A 28 -13.28 5.73 2.57
N HIS A 29 -14.46 5.99 2.22
CA HIS A 29 -15.12 6.82 1.21
C HIS A 29 -14.35 7.16 -0.10
N GLY A 30 -13.08 6.75 -0.29
CA GLY A 30 -12.36 6.92 -1.54
C GLY A 30 -12.83 5.90 -2.57
N LYS A 31 -13.03 6.31 -3.81
CA LYS A 31 -13.23 5.39 -4.93
C LYS A 31 -12.01 4.48 -5.02
N PRO A 32 -12.14 3.19 -5.41
CA PRO A 32 -11.00 2.29 -5.58
C PRO A 32 -9.89 2.89 -6.44
N HIS A 33 -10.28 3.69 -7.43
CA HIS A 33 -9.38 4.45 -8.29
C HIS A 33 -8.51 5.46 -7.53
N GLU A 34 -9.08 6.23 -6.60
CA GLU A 34 -8.36 7.25 -5.84
C GLU A 34 -7.26 6.63 -4.96
N VAL A 35 -7.54 5.47 -4.36
CA VAL A 35 -6.56 4.76 -3.53
C VAL A 35 -5.48 4.12 -4.40
N ALA A 36 -5.86 3.50 -5.51
CA ALA A 36 -4.94 2.88 -6.45
C ALA A 36 -4.01 3.92 -7.10
N MET A 37 -4.56 5.08 -7.48
CA MET A 37 -3.77 6.17 -8.05
C MET A 37 -2.82 6.79 -7.01
N GLY A 38 -3.29 6.99 -5.77
CA GLY A 38 -2.41 7.43 -4.69
C GLY A 38 -1.23 6.47 -4.48
N MET A 39 -1.48 5.16 -4.44
CA MET A 39 -0.44 4.13 -4.35
C MET A 39 0.54 4.20 -5.53
N ALA A 40 0.03 4.35 -6.75
CA ALA A 40 0.86 4.48 -7.95
C ALA A 40 1.80 5.70 -7.89
N ILE A 41 1.27 6.85 -7.45
CA ILE A 41 2.07 8.06 -7.25
C ILE A 41 3.17 7.81 -6.20
N GLY A 42 2.83 7.18 -5.07
CA GLY A 42 3.80 6.86 -4.02
C GLY A 42 4.91 5.93 -4.52
N LEU A 43 4.55 4.87 -5.24
CA LEU A 43 5.51 3.94 -5.83
C LEU A 43 6.41 4.62 -6.87
N ALA A 44 5.84 5.45 -7.74
CA ALA A 44 6.58 6.19 -8.75
C ALA A 44 7.62 7.15 -8.12
N VAL A 45 7.20 7.94 -7.13
CA VAL A 45 8.10 8.84 -6.38
C VAL A 45 9.15 8.03 -5.61
N GLY A 46 8.77 6.87 -5.05
CA GLY A 46 9.70 5.98 -4.36
C GLY A 46 10.84 5.45 -5.24
N MET A 47 10.67 5.38 -6.56
CA MET A 47 11.73 4.98 -7.49
C MET A 47 12.76 6.08 -7.74
N THR A 48 12.45 7.34 -7.42
CA THR A 48 13.37 8.46 -7.64
C THR A 48 14.35 8.60 -6.46
N PRO A 49 15.59 9.10 -6.67
CA PRO A 49 16.60 9.23 -5.62
C PRO A 49 16.35 10.46 -4.74
N THR A 50 15.16 10.58 -4.18
CA THR A 50 14.72 11.70 -3.33
C THR A 50 14.59 11.31 -1.87
N MET A 51 15.49 10.44 -1.38
CA MET A 51 15.50 9.97 0.01
C MET A 51 15.37 11.11 1.02
N GLY A 52 14.43 10.94 1.97
CA GLY A 52 14.15 11.91 3.02
C GLY A 52 13.02 12.89 2.68
N VAL A 53 12.86 13.28 1.41
CA VAL A 53 11.78 14.20 0.98
C VAL A 53 10.73 13.53 0.10
N GLN A 54 10.93 12.28 -0.27
CA GLN A 54 10.02 11.54 -1.16
C GLN A 54 8.59 11.41 -0.60
N MET A 55 8.45 11.24 0.72
CA MET A 55 7.12 11.11 1.35
C MET A 55 6.31 12.41 1.28
N PRO A 56 6.84 13.58 1.69
CA PRO A 56 6.19 14.88 1.47
C PRO A 56 5.83 15.13 -0.01
N ILE A 57 6.75 14.81 -0.93
CA ILE A 57 6.53 15.00 -2.38
C ILE A 57 5.37 14.14 -2.86
N ALA A 58 5.35 12.84 -2.55
CA ALA A 58 4.29 11.94 -2.96
C ALA A 58 2.92 12.36 -2.40
N ILE A 59 2.88 12.77 -1.12
CA ILE A 59 1.66 13.26 -0.47
C ILE A 59 1.18 14.56 -1.13
N ALA A 60 2.07 15.48 -1.45
CA ALA A 60 1.73 16.73 -2.12
C ALA A 60 1.17 16.48 -3.53
N ILE A 61 1.83 15.65 -4.33
CA ILE A 61 1.35 15.27 -5.67
C ILE A 61 -0.02 14.61 -5.59
N ALA A 62 -0.21 13.65 -4.67
CA ALA A 62 -1.49 12.99 -4.47
C ALA A 62 -2.59 13.96 -4.02
N ALA A 63 -2.25 14.95 -3.18
CA ALA A 63 -3.16 15.99 -2.75
C ALA A 63 -3.61 16.89 -3.90
N LEU A 64 -2.68 17.34 -4.73
CA LEU A 64 -2.96 18.18 -5.91
C LEU A 64 -3.79 17.43 -6.95
N ALA A 65 -3.53 16.11 -7.11
CA ALA A 65 -4.29 15.25 -8.02
C ALA A 65 -5.64 14.79 -7.44
N GLY A 66 -6.01 15.20 -6.22
CA GLY A 66 -7.25 14.76 -5.58
C GLY A 66 -7.27 13.27 -5.20
N GLN A 67 -6.09 12.65 -5.07
CA GLN A 67 -5.94 11.22 -4.81
C GLN A 67 -5.66 10.91 -3.33
N SER A 68 -5.65 9.63 -2.96
CA SER A 68 -5.45 9.22 -1.58
C SER A 68 -4.01 9.51 -1.08
N LYS A 69 -3.87 10.51 -0.22
CA LYS A 69 -2.60 10.91 0.41
C LYS A 69 -1.98 9.78 1.25
N ILE A 70 -2.84 9.01 1.93
CA ILE A 70 -2.42 7.89 2.78
C ILE A 70 -1.86 6.75 1.93
N ALA A 71 -2.51 6.46 0.79
CA ALA A 71 -2.02 5.45 -0.14
C ALA A 71 -0.70 5.89 -0.79
N ALA A 72 -0.54 7.17 -1.10
CA ALA A 72 0.71 7.71 -1.62
C ALA A 72 1.86 7.56 -0.61
N GLY A 73 1.65 7.94 0.64
CA GLY A 73 2.63 7.74 1.70
C GLY A 73 2.99 6.26 1.90
N ALA A 74 2.00 5.34 1.84
CA ALA A 74 2.25 3.92 1.93
C ALA A 74 3.04 3.38 0.72
N GLY A 75 2.78 3.91 -0.49
CA GLY A 75 3.51 3.53 -1.70
C GLY A 75 4.99 3.87 -1.66
N VAL A 76 5.35 5.00 -1.06
CA VAL A 76 6.76 5.40 -0.87
C VAL A 76 7.54 4.40 -0.01
N TRP A 77 6.88 3.70 0.90
CA TRP A 77 7.51 2.72 1.81
C TRP A 77 8.13 1.50 1.11
N ILE A 78 7.92 1.34 -0.19
CA ILE A 78 8.63 0.31 -0.98
C ILE A 78 10.16 0.55 -0.95
N THR A 79 10.58 1.81 -0.88
CA THR A 79 11.97 2.22 -0.66
C THR A 79 12.19 2.55 0.81
N ASN A 80 12.30 1.53 1.65
CA ASN A 80 12.74 1.64 3.04
C ASN A 80 14.26 1.39 3.14
N PRO A 81 14.92 1.66 4.25
CA PRO A 81 16.36 1.46 4.41
C PRO A 81 16.88 0.06 4.05
N VAL A 82 16.01 -0.96 4.12
CA VAL A 82 16.37 -2.35 3.80
C VAL A 82 16.29 -2.61 2.29
N THR A 83 15.24 -2.09 1.64
CA THR A 83 15.00 -2.30 0.20
C THR A 83 15.68 -1.26 -0.69
N ALA A 84 15.96 -0.08 -0.17
CA ALA A 84 16.57 1.02 -0.90
C ALA A 84 17.89 0.64 -1.62
N PRO A 85 18.83 -0.12 -1.01
CA PRO A 85 20.04 -0.52 -1.71
C PRO A 85 19.76 -1.32 -2.98
N VAL A 86 18.80 -2.25 -2.92
CA VAL A 86 18.42 -3.08 -4.07
C VAL A 86 17.72 -2.25 -5.14
N VAL A 87 16.75 -1.43 -4.73
CA VAL A 87 15.98 -0.58 -5.66
C VAL A 87 16.91 0.40 -6.38
N TYR A 88 17.78 1.08 -5.64
CA TYR A 88 18.71 2.05 -6.25
C TYR A 88 19.80 1.39 -7.09
N PHE A 89 20.24 0.18 -6.74
CA PHE A 89 21.14 -0.56 -7.61
C PHE A 89 20.47 -0.90 -8.95
N VAL A 90 19.25 -1.40 -8.94
CA VAL A 90 18.50 -1.73 -10.15
C VAL A 90 18.21 -0.48 -10.98
N THR A 91 17.78 0.61 -10.38
CA THR A 91 17.53 1.87 -11.07
C THR A 91 18.82 2.48 -11.63
N TYR A 92 19.92 2.42 -10.88
CA TYR A 92 21.24 2.86 -11.36
C TYR A 92 21.70 2.02 -12.56
N ALA A 93 21.63 0.70 -12.47
CA ALA A 93 22.03 -0.20 -13.56
C ALA A 93 21.21 0.06 -14.84
N LEU A 94 19.90 0.26 -14.70
CA LEU A 94 19.02 0.61 -15.80
C LEU A 94 19.41 1.95 -16.44
N GLY A 95 19.64 2.96 -15.62
CA GLY A 95 20.04 4.29 -16.10
C GLY A 95 21.42 4.29 -16.74
N ALA A 96 22.41 3.59 -16.17
CA ALA A 96 23.74 3.44 -16.74
C ALA A 96 23.69 2.74 -18.10
N PHE A 97 22.88 1.67 -18.20
CA PHE A 97 22.66 0.98 -19.47
C PHE A 97 22.08 1.90 -20.56
N ILE A 98 21.08 2.72 -20.22
CA ILE A 98 20.43 3.66 -21.16
C ILE A 98 21.40 4.78 -21.58
N LEU A 99 22.23 5.26 -20.65
CA LEU A 99 23.21 6.31 -20.93
C LEU A 99 24.51 5.79 -21.57
N GLY A 100 24.63 4.48 -21.82
CA GLY A 100 25.84 3.86 -22.36
C GLY A 100 27.06 4.00 -21.45
N GLN A 101 26.84 4.16 -20.13
CA GLN A 101 27.91 4.29 -19.16
C GLN A 101 28.34 2.90 -18.65
N PRO A 102 29.63 2.65 -18.42
CA PRO A 102 30.07 1.40 -17.81
C PRO A 102 29.52 1.27 -16.40
N LEU A 103 28.99 0.10 -16.09
CA LEU A 103 28.56 -0.25 -14.74
C LEU A 103 29.79 -0.25 -13.83
N HIS A 104 29.98 0.81 -13.09
CA HIS A 104 30.96 0.82 -11.99
C HIS A 104 30.20 0.26 -10.76
N PRO A 105 30.48 -0.98 -10.32
CA PRO A 105 29.92 -1.47 -9.09
C PRO A 105 30.40 -0.52 -8.00
N PRO A 106 29.49 0.08 -7.24
CA PRO A 106 29.89 0.98 -6.16
C PRO A 106 30.57 0.13 -5.08
N THR A 107 31.87 0.05 -5.11
CA THR A 107 32.71 -0.59 -4.08
C THR A 107 32.58 0.10 -2.71
N GLY A 108 31.58 0.92 -2.54
CA GLY A 108 31.25 1.64 -1.33
C GLY A 108 29.78 2.05 -1.26
N PHE A 109 28.85 1.28 -1.87
CA PHE A 109 27.43 1.67 -1.90
C PHE A 109 26.85 1.89 -0.49
N LEU A 110 27.25 1.09 0.50
CA LEU A 110 26.91 1.33 1.91
C LEU A 110 27.65 2.56 2.48
N HIS A 111 28.86 2.89 1.99
CA HIS A 111 29.59 4.08 2.34
C HIS A 111 29.03 5.34 1.65
N THR A 112 28.48 5.18 0.46
CA THR A 112 27.91 6.30 -0.32
C THR A 112 26.59 6.80 0.25
N ILE A 113 25.81 5.94 0.90
CA ILE A 113 24.56 6.35 1.58
C ILE A 113 24.87 7.28 2.76
N THR A 114 25.99 7.10 3.44
CA THR A 114 26.41 7.98 4.54
C THR A 114 27.00 9.31 4.08
N HIS A 115 27.46 9.38 2.83
CA HIS A 115 28.04 10.57 2.24
C HIS A 115 27.22 11.12 1.06
N LEU A 116 25.94 11.42 1.30
CA LEU A 116 25.04 12.03 0.31
C LEU A 116 25.58 13.35 -0.28
N LYS A 117 26.56 13.99 0.38
CA LYS A 117 27.19 15.25 -0.07
C LYS A 117 28.21 15.08 -1.20
N THR A 118 28.64 13.84 -1.48
CA THR A 118 29.64 13.55 -2.51
C THR A 118 29.10 12.66 -3.63
N LEU A 119 27.76 12.64 -3.83
CA LEU A 119 27.19 11.94 -4.96
C LEU A 119 27.69 12.61 -6.24
N THR A 120 28.76 12.04 -6.84
CA THR A 120 29.30 12.51 -8.11
C THR A 120 28.20 12.51 -9.15
N TRP A 121 28.07 13.57 -9.93
CA TRP A 121 27.08 13.73 -10.99
C TRP A 121 26.96 12.48 -11.89
N ASN A 122 28.07 11.78 -12.07
CA ASN A 122 28.15 10.52 -12.81
C ASN A 122 27.36 9.34 -12.22
N VAL A 123 27.00 9.37 -10.93
CA VAL A 123 26.15 8.37 -10.27
C VAL A 123 24.72 8.87 -10.17
N PHE A 124 24.57 10.16 -9.89
CA PHE A 124 23.24 10.76 -9.68
C PHE A 124 22.41 10.78 -10.98
N LEU A 125 23.03 11.12 -12.12
CA LEU A 125 22.33 11.21 -13.40
C LEU A 125 21.79 9.83 -13.86
N PRO A 126 22.58 8.75 -13.91
CA PRO A 126 22.04 7.42 -14.20
C PRO A 126 20.95 6.97 -13.23
N LEU A 127 21.14 7.24 -11.94
CA LEU A 127 20.16 6.90 -10.92
C LEU A 127 18.84 7.64 -11.11
N LEU A 128 18.89 8.93 -11.48
CA LEU A 128 17.72 9.73 -11.79
C LEU A 128 16.99 9.24 -13.04
N VAL A 129 17.74 9.03 -14.13
CA VAL A 129 17.19 8.56 -15.42
C VAL A 129 16.53 7.19 -15.24
N GLY A 130 17.24 6.24 -14.64
CA GLY A 130 16.72 4.91 -14.38
C GLY A 130 15.54 4.93 -13.41
N GLY A 131 15.57 5.79 -12.37
CA GLY A 131 14.48 6.00 -11.44
C GLY A 131 13.21 6.50 -12.12
N VAL A 132 13.30 7.52 -12.95
CA VAL A 132 12.17 8.07 -13.72
C VAL A 132 11.60 7.04 -14.69
N ILE A 133 12.46 6.30 -15.39
CA ILE A 133 12.00 5.28 -16.36
C ILE A 133 11.34 4.11 -15.63
N SER A 134 11.90 3.63 -14.53
CA SER A 134 11.30 2.55 -13.73
C SER A 134 10.06 2.99 -12.96
N ALA A 135 9.87 4.28 -12.69
CA ALA A 135 8.68 4.82 -12.04
C ALA A 135 7.39 4.54 -12.83
N ILE A 136 7.49 4.56 -14.19
CA ILE A 136 6.32 4.35 -15.07
C ILE A 136 5.77 2.92 -14.91
N PRO A 137 6.52 1.84 -15.20
CA PRO A 137 6.02 0.49 -15.06
C PRO A 137 5.66 0.13 -13.61
N MET A 138 6.42 0.65 -12.63
CA MET A 138 6.12 0.42 -11.22
C MET A 138 4.81 1.11 -10.80
N GLY A 139 4.57 2.33 -11.24
CA GLY A 139 3.32 3.05 -11.00
C GLY A 139 2.11 2.34 -11.62
N ILE A 140 2.22 1.90 -12.89
CA ILE A 140 1.16 1.16 -13.60
C ILE A 140 0.85 -0.17 -12.89
N THR A 141 1.87 -0.94 -12.57
CA THR A 141 1.73 -2.23 -11.89
C THR A 141 1.12 -2.05 -10.50
N GLY A 142 1.62 -1.08 -9.73
CA GLY A 142 1.11 -0.74 -8.42
C GLY A 142 -0.34 -0.27 -8.44
N TYR A 143 -0.71 0.54 -9.43
CA TYR A 143 -2.10 0.93 -9.65
C TYR A 143 -2.99 -0.29 -9.87
N TRP A 144 -2.62 -1.14 -10.81
CA TRP A 144 -3.42 -2.28 -11.22
C TRP A 144 -3.61 -3.29 -10.06
N ILE A 145 -2.52 -3.66 -9.38
CA ILE A 145 -2.56 -4.58 -8.23
C ILE A 145 -3.44 -4.00 -7.12
N THR A 146 -3.23 -2.73 -6.77
CA THR A 146 -3.98 -2.07 -5.69
C THR A 146 -5.46 -1.96 -6.04
N TYR A 147 -5.79 -1.59 -7.27
CA TYR A 147 -7.17 -1.51 -7.74
C TYR A 147 -7.89 -2.86 -7.63
N GLN A 148 -7.28 -3.92 -8.16
CA GLN A 148 -7.84 -5.27 -8.08
C GLN A 148 -8.00 -5.76 -6.65
N ALA A 149 -7.00 -5.52 -5.80
CA ALA A 149 -7.06 -5.89 -4.39
C ALA A 149 -8.23 -5.22 -3.66
N ILE A 150 -8.46 -3.92 -3.90
CA ILE A 150 -9.56 -3.17 -3.28
C ILE A 150 -10.92 -3.65 -3.79
N VAL A 151 -11.06 -3.86 -5.09
CA VAL A 151 -12.30 -4.36 -5.71
C VAL A 151 -12.64 -5.75 -5.16
N ALA A 152 -11.68 -6.67 -5.17
CA ALA A 152 -11.86 -8.02 -4.63
C ALA A 152 -12.24 -8.02 -3.14
N TYR A 153 -11.59 -7.15 -2.34
CA TYR A 153 -11.91 -6.99 -0.92
C TYR A 153 -13.34 -6.49 -0.70
N ARG A 154 -13.77 -5.47 -1.48
CA ARG A 154 -15.13 -4.92 -1.39
C ARG A 154 -16.20 -5.95 -1.78
N LEU A 155 -15.94 -6.75 -2.82
CA LEU A 155 -16.84 -7.83 -3.22
C LEU A 155 -16.97 -8.88 -2.11
N ARG A 156 -15.85 -9.32 -1.51
CA ARG A 156 -15.87 -10.28 -0.39
C ARG A 156 -16.69 -9.77 0.80
N ILE A 157 -16.58 -8.47 1.13
CA ILE A 157 -17.38 -7.89 2.22
C ILE A 157 -18.86 -7.84 1.85
N ARG A 158 -19.21 -7.49 0.61
CA ARG A 158 -20.59 -7.49 0.15
C ARG A 158 -21.22 -8.89 0.24
N HIS A 159 -20.51 -9.92 -0.23
CA HIS A 159 -20.97 -11.31 -0.10
C HIS A 159 -21.14 -11.74 1.36
N ARG A 160 -20.20 -11.41 2.23
CA ARG A 160 -20.32 -11.72 3.67
C ARG A 160 -21.49 -10.99 4.34
N ARG A 161 -21.82 -9.77 3.92
CA ARG A 161 -22.98 -9.03 4.43
C ARG A 161 -24.28 -9.61 3.90
N ALA A 162 -24.35 -9.90 2.60
CA ALA A 162 -25.54 -10.54 1.99
C ALA A 162 -25.85 -11.88 2.69
N ASN A 163 -24.83 -12.74 2.87
CA ASN A 163 -24.99 -14.02 3.58
C ASN A 163 -25.37 -13.86 5.06
N ARG A 164 -25.03 -12.72 5.70
CA ARG A 164 -25.50 -12.46 7.07
C ARG A 164 -26.96 -12.04 7.10
N LEU A 165 -27.42 -11.24 6.14
CA LEU A 165 -28.82 -10.79 6.06
C LEU A 165 -29.75 -11.94 5.68
N HIS A 166 -29.32 -12.87 4.82
CA HIS A 166 -30.06 -14.09 4.51
C HIS A 166 -30.25 -15.05 5.71
N ARG A 167 -29.48 -14.89 6.77
CA ARG A 167 -29.61 -15.69 8.00
C ARG A 167 -30.65 -15.15 8.98
N TRP A 168 -31.23 -13.98 8.74
CA TRP A 168 -32.26 -13.39 9.57
C TRP A 168 -33.54 -13.25 8.76
N ARG A 169 -34.58 -13.95 9.16
CA ARG A 169 -35.92 -13.86 8.58
C ARG A 169 -36.87 -13.33 9.62
N TRP A 170 -37.75 -12.43 9.23
CA TRP A 170 -38.83 -11.97 10.08
C TRP A 170 -40.06 -12.85 9.85
N SER A 171 -40.68 -13.34 10.93
CA SER A 171 -41.98 -14.01 10.86
C SER A 171 -42.93 -13.36 11.86
N PRO A 172 -44.25 -13.32 11.55
CA PRO A 172 -45.24 -12.71 12.45
C PRO A 172 -45.32 -13.36 13.83
N GLN A 173 -44.96 -14.63 13.94
CA GLN A 173 -45.09 -15.45 15.14
C GLN A 173 -43.83 -15.40 16.02
N ALA A 174 -42.63 -15.26 15.43
CA ALA A 174 -41.34 -15.35 16.14
C ALA A 174 -40.51 -14.06 16.03
N GLY A 175 -40.99 -13.02 15.32
CA GLY A 175 -40.20 -11.82 15.03
C GLY A 175 -38.96 -12.11 14.20
N TRP A 176 -37.87 -11.37 14.45
CA TRP A 176 -36.59 -11.62 13.78
C TRP A 176 -35.89 -12.84 14.36
N HIS A 177 -35.76 -13.90 13.58
CA HIS A 177 -35.07 -15.12 14.00
C HIS A 177 -34.01 -15.55 12.97
N ARG A 178 -33.04 -16.30 13.45
CA ARG A 178 -31.96 -16.83 12.59
C ARG A 178 -32.42 -18.13 11.91
N VAL A 179 -32.46 -18.14 10.59
CA VAL A 179 -32.77 -19.35 9.81
C VAL A 179 -31.49 -20.19 9.67
N THR A 180 -31.54 -21.46 10.05
CA THR A 180 -30.49 -22.45 9.81
C THR A 180 -30.67 -23.10 8.45
N LEU A 181 -29.57 -23.53 7.82
CA LEU A 181 -29.59 -24.13 6.47
C LEU A 181 -30.52 -25.38 6.36
N SER A 182 -30.73 -26.07 7.47
CA SER A 182 -31.67 -27.21 7.54
C SER A 182 -33.14 -26.79 7.38
N GLN A 183 -33.49 -25.57 7.75
CA GLN A 183 -34.84 -25.04 7.61
C GLN A 183 -35.14 -24.49 6.20
N GLU A 184 -34.09 -24.17 5.46
CA GLU A 184 -34.22 -23.73 4.06
C GLU A 184 -34.48 -24.90 3.10
N GLN A 185 -33.99 -26.10 3.41
CA GLN A 185 -34.22 -27.31 2.60
C GLN A 185 -35.59 -27.88 2.85
N GLY A 186 -36.09 -27.87 4.08
CA GLY A 186 -37.43 -28.39 4.39
C GLY A 186 -38.60 -27.53 3.87
N GLY A 187 -38.34 -26.24 3.56
CA GLY A 187 -39.36 -25.36 2.97
C GLY A 187 -39.53 -25.48 1.46
N ARG A 188 -38.61 -26.18 0.78
CA ARG A 188 -38.71 -26.45 -0.68
C ARG A 188 -39.33 -27.80 -1.02
N GLU A 189 -39.42 -28.68 -0.06
CA GLU A 189 -40.05 -30.02 -0.26
C GLU A 189 -41.54 -30.03 0.11
N GLY A 190 -42.09 -28.88 0.51
CA GLY A 190 -43.51 -28.76 0.92
C GLY A 190 -44.38 -27.86 0.01
N GLU A 191 -43.83 -27.41 -1.14
CA GLU A 191 -44.58 -26.76 -2.23
C GLU A 191 -44.61 -27.68 -3.47
#